data_0821541563eb587bf5526c30992a3e01
#
_entry.id   0821541563eb587bf5526c30992a3e01
#
_cell.length_a   1.000
_cell.length_b   1.000
_cell.length_c   1.000
_cell.angle_alpha   90.00
_cell.angle_beta   90.00
_cell.angle_gamma   90.00
#
_symmetry.space_group_name_H-M   'P 1'
#
loop_
_entity.id
_entity.type
_entity.pdbx_description
1 polymer ?
#
loop_
_entity_poly.entity_id
_entity_poly.type
_entity_poly.pdbx_seq_one_letter_code
_entity_poly.pdbx_strand_id
1 'polypeptide(L)'
;MKKIYINPGHSDKDPGAVGYEIERELNVKVAQYESDYLLTNYDCETKIGSNDSLSVVVAEANAWGADLFDSPHFNAGKGDGFEALVYNQNRVALGKIYEKYVLAAGQNSRGVKLRPDLYVLKYTNMPAIVNEGAFVDNLKDIQDWNDDEELKKLGIAYAKAAAEFLDLEKKVQPKTAYYVHYSTALGPFTDKKAADELAAVLNASGYTEVSVTESRG
;
A
#
# COMPACT_ATOMS: atom_id res chain seq x y z
N MET A 1 -19.14 1.23 -4.33
CA MET A 1 -17.84 0.67 -3.99
C MET A 1 -16.95 1.80 -3.51
N LYS A 2 -16.18 1.64 -2.44
CA LYS A 2 -15.27 2.64 -1.90
C LYS A 2 -14.02 2.76 -2.74
N LYS A 3 -13.48 3.97 -2.85
CA LYS A 3 -12.33 4.31 -3.70
C LYS A 3 -11.17 4.84 -2.87
N ILE A 4 -10.01 4.20 -2.97
CA ILE A 4 -8.78 4.61 -2.29
C ILE A 4 -7.76 5.09 -3.34
N TYR A 5 -7.38 6.37 -3.26
CA TYR A 5 -6.31 6.93 -4.07
C TYR A 5 -5.00 6.82 -3.29
N ILE A 6 -4.08 5.99 -3.78
CA ILE A 6 -2.78 5.73 -3.15
C ILE A 6 -1.73 6.52 -3.91
N ASN A 7 -1.14 7.52 -3.27
CA ASN A 7 -0.13 8.38 -3.87
C ASN A 7 1.24 8.08 -3.29
N PRO A 8 2.08 7.25 -3.94
CA PRO A 8 3.45 7.12 -3.50
C PRO A 8 4.14 8.48 -3.56
N GLY A 9 4.67 8.94 -2.42
CA GLY A 9 5.32 10.24 -2.32
C GLY A 9 6.43 10.44 -3.33
N HIS A 10 6.68 11.71 -3.68
CA HIS A 10 7.70 12.12 -4.65
C HIS A 10 7.43 11.67 -6.10
N SER A 11 8.44 11.78 -6.97
CA SER A 11 8.32 11.44 -8.39
C SER A 11 9.68 11.02 -8.96
N ASP A 12 9.72 10.55 -10.20
CA ASP A 12 11.00 10.18 -10.86
C ASP A 12 11.96 11.38 -11.03
N LYS A 13 11.43 12.61 -10.88
CA LYS A 13 12.23 13.86 -10.92
C LYS A 13 12.56 14.40 -9.52
N ASP A 14 11.96 13.81 -8.49
CA ASP A 14 12.16 14.19 -7.10
C ASP A 14 12.30 12.91 -6.25
N PRO A 15 13.51 12.49 -5.91
CA PRO A 15 13.76 11.25 -5.17
C PRO A 15 13.25 11.30 -3.72
N GLY A 16 12.86 12.48 -3.22
CA GLY A 16 12.58 12.67 -1.80
C GLY A 16 13.82 12.62 -0.94
N ALA A 17 13.70 12.13 0.26
CA ALA A 17 14.83 11.93 1.14
C ALA A 17 15.79 10.85 0.59
N VAL A 18 17.09 11.12 0.72
CA VAL A 18 18.14 10.19 0.31
C VAL A 18 19.06 9.95 1.53
N GLY A 19 19.17 8.70 1.94
CA GLY A 19 19.98 8.27 3.06
C GLY A 19 20.65 6.93 2.75
N TYR A 20 20.40 5.92 3.56
CA TYR A 20 20.78 4.52 3.26
C TYR A 20 19.90 3.94 2.16
N GLU A 21 18.69 4.48 2.01
CA GLU A 21 17.74 4.16 0.96
C GLU A 21 17.24 5.46 0.28
N ILE A 22 16.56 5.31 -0.84
CA ILE A 22 15.91 6.39 -1.57
C ILE A 22 14.40 6.32 -1.30
N GLU A 23 13.85 7.35 -0.70
CA GLU A 23 12.46 7.41 -0.25
C GLU A 23 11.47 7.04 -1.38
N ARG A 24 11.63 7.64 -2.57
CA ARG A 24 10.74 7.38 -3.71
C ARG A 24 10.66 5.90 -4.10
N GLU A 25 11.77 5.16 -4.05
CA GLU A 25 11.81 3.75 -4.42
C GLU A 25 11.02 2.89 -3.44
N LEU A 26 11.12 3.18 -2.15
CA LEU A 26 10.37 2.51 -1.09
C LEU A 26 8.88 2.82 -1.17
N ASN A 27 8.53 4.11 -1.39
CA ASN A 27 7.14 4.57 -1.48
C ASN A 27 6.36 3.83 -2.57
N VAL A 28 6.98 3.63 -3.76
CA VAL A 28 6.35 2.91 -4.87
C VAL A 28 6.04 1.46 -4.51
N LYS A 29 6.98 0.77 -3.86
CA LYS A 29 6.79 -0.62 -3.44
C LYS A 29 5.68 -0.74 -2.40
N VAL A 30 5.70 0.10 -1.36
CA VAL A 30 4.67 0.11 -0.31
C VAL A 30 3.29 0.39 -0.89
N ALA A 31 3.16 1.38 -1.79
CA ALA A 31 1.90 1.71 -2.46
C ALA A 31 1.36 0.54 -3.30
N GLN A 32 2.25 -0.20 -3.99
CA GLN A 32 1.85 -1.38 -4.76
C GLN A 32 1.36 -2.49 -3.84
N TYR A 33 2.09 -2.81 -2.75
CA TYR A 33 1.68 -3.83 -1.79
C TYR A 33 0.37 -3.48 -1.07
N GLU A 34 0.15 -2.21 -0.77
CA GLU A 34 -1.12 -1.72 -0.22
C GLU A 34 -2.27 -1.95 -1.18
N SER A 35 -2.12 -1.51 -2.44
CA SER A 35 -3.13 -1.68 -3.49
C SER A 35 -3.46 -3.16 -3.73
N ASP A 36 -2.45 -4.00 -3.88
CA ASP A 36 -2.62 -5.43 -4.13
C ASP A 36 -3.36 -6.12 -2.99
N TYR A 37 -3.03 -5.78 -1.74
CA TYR A 37 -3.70 -6.35 -0.58
C TYR A 37 -5.16 -5.90 -0.48
N LEU A 38 -5.45 -4.62 -0.74
CA LEU A 38 -6.81 -4.08 -0.76
C LEU A 38 -7.66 -4.79 -1.82
N LEU A 39 -7.17 -4.84 -3.07
CA LEU A 39 -7.89 -5.47 -4.18
C LEU A 39 -8.10 -6.97 -4.00
N THR A 40 -7.18 -7.65 -3.33
CA THR A 40 -7.30 -9.08 -3.06
C THR A 40 -8.32 -9.38 -1.96
N ASN A 41 -8.38 -8.56 -0.91
CA ASN A 41 -9.08 -8.92 0.32
C ASN A 41 -10.38 -8.15 0.56
N TYR A 42 -10.60 -7.02 -0.09
CA TYR A 42 -11.74 -6.14 0.17
C TYR A 42 -12.49 -5.75 -1.10
N ASP A 43 -13.78 -5.44 -0.95
CA ASP A 43 -14.61 -4.94 -2.03
C ASP A 43 -14.44 -3.41 -2.17
N CYS A 44 -13.41 -3.02 -2.92
CA CYS A 44 -13.02 -1.63 -3.15
C CYS A 44 -12.37 -1.43 -4.52
N GLU A 45 -12.17 -0.18 -4.89
CA GLU A 45 -11.34 0.24 -6.01
C GLU A 45 -10.11 0.97 -5.49
N THR A 46 -8.95 0.72 -6.09
CA THR A 46 -7.72 1.48 -5.84
C THR A 46 -7.25 2.16 -7.10
N LYS A 47 -6.59 3.30 -6.95
CA LYS A 47 -5.86 3.98 -8.02
C LYS A 47 -4.54 4.46 -7.47
N ILE A 48 -3.43 4.00 -8.05
CA ILE A 48 -2.11 4.53 -7.74
C ILE A 48 -1.94 5.86 -8.48
N GLY A 49 -1.51 6.88 -7.77
CA GLY A 49 -1.35 8.24 -8.28
C GLY A 49 -0.34 8.32 -9.42
N SER A 50 -0.57 9.29 -10.31
CA SER A 50 0.36 9.58 -11.39
C SER A 50 1.70 10.08 -10.81
N ASN A 51 2.78 9.78 -11.53
CA ASN A 51 4.13 10.24 -11.20
C ASN A 51 4.32 11.72 -11.62
N ASP A 52 3.59 12.62 -10.98
CA ASP A 52 3.48 14.04 -11.38
C ASP A 52 3.53 14.99 -10.17
N SER A 53 3.28 16.27 -10.41
CA SER A 53 3.25 17.31 -9.39
C SER A 53 2.10 17.12 -8.39
N LEU A 54 2.24 17.68 -7.19
CA LEU A 54 1.22 17.62 -6.13
C LEU A 54 -0.15 18.16 -6.57
N SER A 55 -0.17 19.20 -7.42
CA SER A 55 -1.41 19.75 -7.93
C SER A 55 -2.14 18.80 -8.89
N VAL A 56 -1.40 18.03 -9.68
CA VAL A 56 -1.97 17.04 -10.60
C VAL A 56 -2.53 15.86 -9.82
N VAL A 57 -1.77 15.26 -8.93
CA VAL A 57 -2.24 14.09 -8.15
C VAL A 57 -3.44 14.44 -7.27
N VAL A 58 -3.49 15.63 -6.68
CA VAL A 58 -4.66 16.11 -5.93
C VAL A 58 -5.87 16.29 -6.84
N ALA A 59 -5.68 16.91 -8.03
CA ALA A 59 -6.76 17.07 -8.99
C ALA A 59 -7.29 15.73 -9.49
N GLU A 60 -6.43 14.75 -9.74
CA GLU A 60 -6.81 13.39 -10.13
C GLU A 60 -7.63 12.69 -9.04
N ALA A 61 -7.18 12.73 -7.78
CA ALA A 61 -7.88 12.12 -6.65
C ALA A 61 -9.28 12.74 -6.47
N ASN A 62 -9.35 14.07 -6.52
CA ASN A 62 -10.60 14.83 -6.42
C ASN A 62 -11.56 14.52 -7.57
N ALA A 63 -11.07 14.51 -8.82
CA ALA A 63 -11.88 14.22 -10.01
C ALA A 63 -12.35 12.75 -10.05
N TRP A 64 -11.54 11.82 -9.55
CA TRP A 64 -11.93 10.42 -9.46
C TRP A 64 -12.95 10.16 -8.35
N GLY A 65 -13.10 11.10 -7.42
CA GLY A 65 -14.02 10.99 -6.30
C GLY A 65 -13.58 9.93 -5.29
N ALA A 66 -12.32 9.97 -4.90
CA ALA A 66 -11.79 9.06 -3.89
C ALA A 66 -12.49 9.28 -2.53
N ASP A 67 -12.65 8.19 -1.76
CA ASP A 67 -13.16 8.22 -0.37
C ASP A 67 -12.02 8.40 0.64
N LEU A 68 -10.78 8.05 0.25
CA LEU A 68 -9.56 8.21 1.03
C LEU A 68 -8.40 8.53 0.09
N PHE A 69 -7.54 9.47 0.52
CA PHE A 69 -6.24 9.73 -0.08
C PHE A 69 -5.16 9.24 0.89
N ASP A 70 -4.43 8.20 0.49
CA ASP A 70 -3.32 7.62 1.25
C ASP A 70 -2.00 7.91 0.56
N SER A 71 -1.02 8.38 1.31
CA SER A 71 0.28 8.72 0.73
C SER A 71 1.42 8.09 1.52
N PRO A 72 1.92 6.93 1.07
CA PRO A 72 3.14 6.33 1.61
C PRO A 72 4.36 7.23 1.38
N HIS A 73 5.14 7.44 2.43
CA HIS A 73 6.38 8.20 2.51
C HIS A 73 7.38 7.53 3.45
N PHE A 74 8.64 7.97 3.37
CA PHE A 74 9.69 7.68 4.33
C PHE A 74 10.39 8.98 4.73
N ASN A 75 10.68 9.12 6.00
CA ASN A 75 11.15 10.34 6.63
C ASN A 75 12.68 10.51 6.55
N ALA A 76 13.16 11.70 6.90
CA ALA A 76 14.56 11.99 7.18
C ALA A 76 14.69 12.90 8.40
N GLY A 77 15.89 12.97 8.99
CA GLY A 77 16.20 13.77 10.19
C GLY A 77 16.64 12.89 11.35
N LYS A 78 17.11 11.66 11.06
CA LYS A 78 17.70 10.71 12.04
C LYS A 78 16.74 10.31 13.17
N GLY A 79 15.43 10.41 12.90
CA GLY A 79 14.40 9.87 13.80
C GLY A 79 14.37 8.35 13.76
N ASP A 80 13.47 7.74 14.55
CA ASP A 80 13.29 6.30 14.67
C ASP A 80 11.79 6.05 14.83
N GLY A 81 11.16 5.39 13.84
CA GLY A 81 9.76 4.99 13.89
C GLY A 81 8.78 5.78 13.03
N PHE A 82 7.59 5.25 12.94
CA PHE A 82 6.47 5.74 12.12
C PHE A 82 5.89 7.07 12.59
N GLU A 83 5.50 7.93 11.66
CA GLU A 83 4.67 9.13 11.91
C GLU A 83 3.47 9.16 10.96
N ALA A 84 2.27 9.36 11.50
CA ALA A 84 1.08 9.65 10.71
C ALA A 84 0.86 11.17 10.64
N LEU A 85 0.85 11.74 9.43
CA LEU A 85 0.65 13.16 9.22
C LEU A 85 -0.78 13.42 8.74
N VAL A 86 -1.51 14.27 9.44
CA VAL A 86 -2.90 14.60 9.13
C VAL A 86 -3.15 16.10 9.14
N TYR A 87 -4.19 16.55 8.43
CA TYR A 87 -4.46 17.98 8.24
C TYR A 87 -4.78 18.71 9.54
N ASN A 88 -5.67 18.16 10.37
CA ASN A 88 -6.17 18.83 11.57
C ASN A 88 -6.66 17.84 12.63
N GLN A 89 -7.10 18.36 13.76
CA GLN A 89 -7.55 17.58 14.92
C GLN A 89 -8.68 16.58 14.58
N ASN A 90 -9.58 16.92 13.65
CA ASN A 90 -10.68 16.04 13.23
C ASN A 90 -10.20 14.79 12.47
N ARG A 91 -8.95 14.79 12.01
CA ARG A 91 -8.32 13.67 11.28
C ARG A 91 -7.39 12.82 12.16
N VAL A 92 -7.21 13.17 13.43
CA VAL A 92 -6.34 12.39 14.33
C VAL A 92 -6.81 10.96 14.49
N ALA A 93 -8.11 10.70 14.50
CA ALA A 93 -8.66 9.34 14.57
C ALA A 93 -8.19 8.47 13.37
N LEU A 94 -8.14 9.03 12.15
CA LEU A 94 -7.57 8.37 10.96
C LEU A 94 -6.10 7.97 11.22
N GLY A 95 -5.27 8.93 11.64
CA GLY A 95 -3.85 8.65 11.95
C GLY A 95 -3.67 7.58 13.04
N LYS A 96 -4.55 7.55 14.05
CA LYS A 96 -4.51 6.52 15.11
C LYS A 96 -4.85 5.12 14.62
N ILE A 97 -5.72 5.00 13.63
CA ILE A 97 -6.01 3.71 12.99
C ILE A 97 -4.76 3.20 12.25
N TYR A 98 -4.06 4.06 11.48
CA TYR A 98 -2.80 3.68 10.83
C TYR A 98 -1.73 3.31 11.83
N GLU A 99 -1.51 4.13 12.85
CA GLU A 99 -0.56 3.85 13.95
C GLU A 99 -0.81 2.46 14.56
N LYS A 100 -2.06 2.09 14.84
CA LYS A 100 -2.43 0.77 15.38
C LYS A 100 -1.91 -0.39 14.52
N TYR A 101 -2.11 -0.32 13.19
CA TYR A 101 -1.72 -1.39 12.29
C TYR A 101 -0.21 -1.43 12.05
N VAL A 102 0.45 -0.28 12.03
CA VAL A 102 1.90 -0.19 11.89
C VAL A 102 2.62 -0.72 13.14
N LEU A 103 2.13 -0.40 14.33
CA LEU A 103 2.61 -1.01 15.57
C LEU A 103 2.44 -2.53 15.57
N ALA A 104 1.30 -3.02 15.06
CA ALA A 104 1.06 -4.46 14.94
C ALA A 104 1.95 -5.14 13.89
N ALA A 105 2.47 -4.40 12.92
CA ALA A 105 3.45 -4.88 11.94
C ALA A 105 4.88 -4.94 12.52
N GLY A 106 5.13 -4.32 13.69
CA GLY A 106 6.40 -4.37 14.38
C GLY A 106 7.20 -3.06 14.39
N GLN A 107 6.72 -2.00 13.67
CA GLN A 107 7.36 -0.70 13.73
C GLN A 107 6.96 0.04 15.01
N ASN A 108 7.89 0.79 15.61
CA ASN A 108 7.57 1.71 16.68
C ASN A 108 6.92 2.99 16.14
N SER A 109 6.27 3.77 17.01
CA SER A 109 5.55 4.98 16.58
C SER A 109 6.02 6.23 17.29
N ARG A 110 6.07 7.31 16.54
CA ARG A 110 6.27 8.69 17.01
C ARG A 110 4.95 9.46 17.07
N GLY A 111 3.84 8.78 16.75
CA GLY A 111 2.47 9.29 16.90
C GLY A 111 1.96 10.05 15.68
N VAL A 112 0.77 10.64 15.89
CA VAL A 112 0.08 11.44 14.87
C VAL A 112 0.51 12.90 14.99
N LYS A 113 0.84 13.52 13.84
CA LYS A 113 1.26 14.93 13.76
C LYS A 113 0.27 15.74 12.91
N LEU A 114 0.00 16.96 13.33
CA LEU A 114 -0.79 17.91 12.53
C LEU A 114 0.11 18.64 11.55
N ARG A 115 -0.22 18.55 10.25
CA ARG A 115 0.54 19.17 9.15
C ARG A 115 -0.42 19.90 8.18
N PRO A 116 -1.03 21.01 8.62
CA PRO A 116 -1.94 21.79 7.79
C PRO A 116 -1.25 22.51 6.61
N ASP A 117 0.07 22.50 6.60
CA ASP A 117 0.92 23.05 5.54
C ASP A 117 1.10 22.12 4.34
N LEU A 118 0.90 20.80 4.51
CA LEU A 118 1.09 19.86 3.41
C LEU A 118 -0.01 19.98 2.36
N TYR A 119 0.41 20.17 1.10
CA TYR A 119 -0.48 20.43 -0.02
C TYR A 119 -1.56 19.35 -0.18
N VAL A 120 -1.16 18.09 -0.19
CA VAL A 120 -2.07 16.94 -0.37
C VAL A 120 -3.08 16.80 0.77
N LEU A 121 -2.71 17.16 2.00
CA LEU A 121 -3.62 17.15 3.14
C LEU A 121 -4.63 18.29 3.11
N LYS A 122 -4.24 19.43 2.52
CA LYS A 122 -5.02 20.66 2.51
C LYS A 122 -6.03 20.74 1.35
N TYR A 123 -5.66 20.23 0.17
CA TYR A 123 -6.41 20.47 -1.07
C TYR A 123 -7.15 19.23 -1.61
N THR A 124 -7.04 18.09 -0.95
CA THR A 124 -7.91 16.94 -1.23
C THR A 124 -9.30 17.13 -0.63
N ASN A 125 -10.33 16.69 -1.33
CA ASN A 125 -11.74 16.82 -0.90
C ASN A 125 -12.17 15.73 0.09
N MET A 126 -11.41 14.65 0.17
CA MET A 126 -11.65 13.49 1.03
C MET A 126 -10.70 13.50 2.26
N PRO A 127 -10.91 12.63 3.26
CA PRO A 127 -9.89 12.35 4.26
C PRO A 127 -8.55 11.99 3.61
N ALA A 128 -7.47 12.61 4.09
CA ALA A 128 -6.13 12.38 3.57
C ALA A 128 -5.13 12.14 4.71
N ILE A 129 -4.15 11.30 4.45
CA ILE A 129 -3.06 10.96 5.36
C ILE A 129 -1.75 10.86 4.57
N VAL A 130 -0.65 11.28 5.20
CA VAL A 130 0.72 10.98 4.76
C VAL A 130 1.36 10.11 5.83
N ASN A 131 1.90 8.96 5.42
CA ASN A 131 2.41 7.91 6.28
C ASN A 131 3.93 7.83 6.14
N GLU A 132 4.66 8.36 7.10
CA GLU A 132 6.13 8.29 7.18
C GLU A 132 6.52 6.95 7.81
N GLY A 133 6.86 5.94 7.00
CA GLY A 133 7.03 4.55 7.42
C GLY A 133 8.23 4.32 8.33
N ALA A 134 9.38 4.91 7.99
CA ALA A 134 10.65 4.84 8.71
C ALA A 134 11.55 6.00 8.26
N PHE A 135 12.72 6.16 8.88
CA PHE A 135 13.69 7.22 8.54
C PHE A 135 14.83 6.66 7.68
N VAL A 136 14.90 7.06 6.40
CA VAL A 136 15.90 6.56 5.45
C VAL A 136 17.36 6.91 5.81
N ASP A 137 17.56 7.92 6.65
CA ASP A 137 18.87 8.39 7.12
C ASP A 137 19.27 7.90 8.52
N ASN A 138 18.48 6.97 9.10
CA ASN A 138 18.79 6.26 10.33
C ASN A 138 18.90 4.76 10.05
N LEU A 139 20.13 4.22 10.04
CA LEU A 139 20.37 2.80 9.73
C LEU A 139 19.60 1.86 10.65
N LYS A 140 19.50 2.17 11.95
CA LYS A 140 18.80 1.34 12.93
C LYS A 140 17.30 1.22 12.64
N ASP A 141 16.70 2.28 12.11
CA ASP A 141 15.28 2.28 11.74
C ASP A 141 15.09 1.63 10.35
N ILE A 142 15.83 2.11 9.34
CA ILE A 142 15.57 1.69 7.96
C ILE A 142 15.99 0.25 7.65
N GLN A 143 16.99 -0.32 8.34
CA GLN A 143 17.42 -1.69 8.09
C GLN A 143 16.32 -2.74 8.32
N ASP A 144 15.32 -2.42 9.14
CA ASP A 144 14.18 -3.28 9.43
C ASP A 144 12.99 -3.01 8.48
N TRP A 145 13.15 -2.05 7.52
CA TRP A 145 12.08 -1.60 6.61
C TRP A 145 12.58 -1.31 5.18
N ASN A 146 13.56 -2.03 4.69
CA ASN A 146 14.16 -1.79 3.37
C ASN A 146 14.12 -2.99 2.42
N ASP A 147 13.78 -4.18 2.88
CA ASP A 147 13.58 -5.33 2.01
C ASP A 147 12.10 -5.51 1.61
N ASP A 148 11.86 -6.34 0.59
CA ASP A 148 10.53 -6.53 0.01
C ASP A 148 9.52 -7.14 1.00
N GLU A 149 9.96 -8.02 1.91
CA GLU A 149 9.07 -8.64 2.90
C GLU A 149 8.60 -7.62 3.95
N GLU A 150 9.50 -6.75 4.41
CA GLU A 150 9.18 -5.71 5.40
C GLU A 150 8.34 -4.59 4.77
N LEU A 151 8.67 -4.14 3.55
CA LEU A 151 7.86 -3.18 2.80
C LEU A 151 6.45 -3.72 2.52
N LYS A 152 6.34 -5.02 2.25
CA LYS A 152 5.04 -5.68 2.10
C LYS A 152 4.24 -5.69 3.40
N LYS A 153 4.88 -5.95 4.55
CA LYS A 153 4.22 -5.83 5.87
C LYS A 153 3.68 -4.44 6.10
N LEU A 154 4.45 -3.41 5.73
CA LEU A 154 4.04 -2.01 5.86
C LEU A 154 2.85 -1.69 4.94
N GLY A 155 2.90 -2.07 3.66
CA GLY A 155 1.77 -1.91 2.72
C GLY A 155 0.50 -2.62 3.19
N ILE A 156 0.63 -3.84 3.74
CA ILE A 156 -0.49 -4.58 4.33
C ILE A 156 -1.05 -3.85 5.57
N ALA A 157 -0.20 -3.23 6.39
CA ALA A 157 -0.64 -2.45 7.54
C ALA A 157 -1.48 -1.24 7.09
N TYR A 158 -1.03 -0.50 6.08
CA TYR A 158 -1.77 0.62 5.50
C TYR A 158 -3.10 0.16 4.88
N ALA A 159 -3.09 -0.91 4.10
CA ALA A 159 -4.29 -1.49 3.53
C ALA A 159 -5.35 -1.86 4.58
N LYS A 160 -4.93 -2.50 5.69
CA LYS A 160 -5.83 -2.83 6.81
C LYS A 160 -6.35 -1.58 7.51
N ALA A 161 -5.53 -0.54 7.64
CA ALA A 161 -5.93 0.73 8.23
C ALA A 161 -6.97 1.45 7.36
N ALA A 162 -6.72 1.53 6.04
CA ALA A 162 -7.67 2.08 5.07
C ALA A 162 -9.01 1.31 5.10
N ALA A 163 -8.94 -0.03 5.15
CA ALA A 163 -10.12 -0.88 5.21
C ALA A 163 -10.94 -0.66 6.49
N GLU A 164 -10.30 -0.54 7.65
CA GLU A 164 -11.00 -0.23 8.91
C GLU A 164 -11.61 1.18 8.87
N PHE A 165 -10.85 2.17 8.39
CA PHE A 165 -11.33 3.55 8.34
C PHE A 165 -12.55 3.73 7.43
N LEU A 166 -12.60 3.02 6.30
CA LEU A 166 -13.68 3.09 5.31
C LEU A 166 -14.80 2.07 5.56
N ASP A 167 -14.65 1.21 6.58
CA ASP A 167 -15.56 0.09 6.86
C ASP A 167 -15.77 -0.81 5.63
N LEU A 168 -14.65 -1.27 5.04
CA LEU A 168 -14.70 -2.08 3.83
C LEU A 168 -15.17 -3.51 4.12
N GLU A 169 -16.06 -4.01 3.28
CA GLU A 169 -16.46 -5.42 3.32
C GLU A 169 -15.33 -6.31 2.80
N LYS A 170 -15.03 -7.37 3.55
CA LYS A 170 -14.06 -8.39 3.11
C LYS A 170 -14.66 -9.22 1.98
N LYS A 171 -13.87 -9.47 0.95
CA LYS A 171 -14.22 -10.47 -0.06
C LYS A 171 -14.33 -11.84 0.58
N VAL A 172 -15.38 -12.55 0.21
CA VAL A 172 -15.51 -13.95 0.59
C VAL A 172 -14.44 -14.74 -0.18
N GLN A 173 -13.41 -15.16 0.53
CA GLN A 173 -12.39 -16.01 -0.06
C GLN A 173 -12.98 -17.41 -0.30
N PRO A 174 -12.70 -18.04 -1.44
CA PRO A 174 -13.14 -19.41 -1.68
C PRO A 174 -12.49 -20.33 -0.64
N LYS A 175 -13.27 -21.29 -0.10
CA LYS A 175 -12.78 -22.28 0.88
C LYS A 175 -11.59 -23.09 0.35
N THR A 176 -11.48 -23.21 -0.97
CA THR A 176 -10.36 -23.84 -1.68
C THR A 176 -10.04 -22.99 -2.89
N ALA A 177 -8.79 -22.63 -3.06
CA ALA A 177 -8.30 -21.91 -4.22
C ALA A 177 -7.15 -22.68 -4.87
N TYR A 178 -7.09 -22.64 -6.18
CA TYR A 178 -6.03 -23.24 -6.97
C TYR A 178 -5.24 -22.13 -7.65
N TYR A 179 -3.93 -22.25 -7.66
CA TYR A 179 -3.02 -21.29 -8.29
C TYR A 179 -2.18 -21.99 -9.34
N VAL A 180 -2.10 -21.39 -10.51
CA VAL A 180 -1.13 -21.79 -11.54
C VAL A 180 0.12 -20.95 -11.34
N HIS A 181 1.23 -21.57 -11.05
CA HIS A 181 2.51 -20.91 -10.88
C HIS A 181 3.28 -20.95 -12.21
N TYR A 182 3.60 -19.77 -12.69
CA TYR A 182 4.46 -19.55 -13.85
C TYR A 182 5.10 -18.17 -13.65
N SER A 183 6.39 -18.09 -13.43
CA SER A 183 7.13 -16.87 -13.05
C SER A 183 6.47 -16.03 -11.95
N THR A 184 5.16 -15.89 -11.98
CA THR A 184 4.29 -15.30 -10.93
C THR A 184 3.05 -16.18 -10.76
N ALA A 185 2.42 -16.15 -9.56
CA ALA A 185 1.18 -16.87 -9.34
C ALA A 185 0.02 -16.24 -10.13
N LEU A 186 -0.73 -17.05 -10.85
CA LEU A 186 -1.97 -16.69 -11.53
C LEU A 186 -3.14 -17.35 -10.81
N GLY A 187 -4.17 -16.62 -10.54
CA GLY A 187 -5.34 -17.07 -9.78
C GLY A 187 -5.75 -16.02 -8.76
N PRO A 188 -6.68 -16.31 -7.84
CA PRO A 188 -7.17 -17.65 -7.50
C PRO A 188 -8.20 -18.21 -8.48
N PHE A 189 -8.19 -19.52 -8.69
CA PHE A 189 -9.24 -20.27 -9.36
C PHE A 189 -10.05 -21.05 -8.32
N THR A 190 -11.36 -21.04 -8.44
CA THR A 190 -12.26 -21.81 -7.56
C THR A 190 -12.51 -23.23 -8.06
N ASP A 191 -12.18 -23.50 -9.34
CA ASP A 191 -12.29 -24.79 -9.99
C ASP A 191 -10.87 -25.29 -10.37
N LYS A 192 -10.50 -26.45 -9.84
CA LYS A 192 -9.25 -27.10 -10.13
C LYS A 192 -9.08 -27.39 -11.63
N LYS A 193 -10.15 -27.77 -12.32
CA LYS A 193 -10.13 -28.08 -13.75
C LYS A 193 -9.68 -26.86 -14.57
N ALA A 194 -10.21 -25.68 -14.26
CA ALA A 194 -9.83 -24.44 -14.94
C ALA A 194 -8.34 -24.10 -14.73
N ALA A 195 -7.81 -24.34 -13.51
CA ALA A 195 -6.39 -24.16 -13.23
C ALA A 195 -5.51 -25.18 -13.99
N ASP A 196 -5.92 -26.45 -14.03
CA ASP A 196 -5.21 -27.51 -14.74
C ASP A 196 -5.21 -27.26 -16.27
N GLU A 197 -6.32 -26.77 -16.83
CA GLU A 197 -6.44 -26.40 -18.25
C GLU A 197 -5.50 -25.26 -18.61
N LEU A 198 -5.44 -24.21 -17.78
CA LEU A 198 -4.50 -23.11 -18.01
C LEU A 198 -3.03 -23.57 -17.91
N ALA A 199 -2.70 -24.40 -16.92
CA ALA A 199 -1.37 -24.95 -16.80
C ALA A 199 -0.97 -25.78 -18.03
N ALA A 200 -1.91 -26.57 -18.57
CA ALA A 200 -1.68 -27.34 -19.79
C ALA A 200 -1.42 -26.44 -20.99
N VAL A 201 -2.16 -25.35 -21.16
CA VAL A 201 -1.95 -24.36 -22.23
C VAL A 201 -0.59 -23.70 -22.12
N LEU A 202 -0.17 -23.29 -20.92
CA LEU A 202 1.12 -22.67 -20.69
C LEU A 202 2.28 -23.65 -21.00
N ASN A 203 2.19 -24.90 -20.53
CA ASN A 203 3.18 -25.93 -20.86
C ASN A 203 3.27 -26.19 -22.37
N ALA A 204 2.13 -26.27 -23.07
CA ALA A 204 2.10 -26.47 -24.52
C ALA A 204 2.68 -25.26 -25.30
N SER A 205 2.67 -24.07 -24.69
CA SER A 205 3.25 -22.85 -25.24
C SER A 205 4.75 -22.69 -24.95
N GLY A 206 5.39 -23.71 -24.37
CA GLY A 206 6.84 -23.74 -24.14
C GLY A 206 7.30 -23.12 -22.82
N TYR A 207 6.37 -22.81 -21.91
CA TYR A 207 6.74 -22.36 -20.57
C TYR A 207 7.16 -23.56 -19.71
N THR A 208 8.27 -23.44 -19.02
CA THR A 208 8.79 -24.45 -18.07
C THR A 208 8.41 -24.10 -16.64
N GLU A 209 8.37 -25.08 -15.76
CA GLU A 209 8.07 -24.91 -14.33
C GLU A 209 6.64 -24.44 -14.02
N VAL A 210 5.67 -24.80 -14.87
CA VAL A 210 4.25 -24.54 -14.60
C VAL A 210 3.72 -25.57 -13.61
N SER A 211 3.15 -25.12 -12.50
CA SER A 211 2.56 -26.00 -11.48
C SER A 211 1.21 -25.44 -11.00
N VAL A 212 0.34 -26.32 -10.52
CA VAL A 212 -0.93 -25.94 -9.87
C VAL A 212 -0.81 -26.28 -8.40
N THR A 213 -1.05 -25.31 -7.53
CA THR A 213 -1.10 -25.49 -6.08
C THR A 213 -2.50 -25.29 -5.54
N GLU A 214 -2.85 -26.07 -4.52
CA GLU A 214 -4.10 -25.94 -3.78
C GLU A 214 -3.82 -25.20 -2.47
N SER A 215 -4.59 -24.13 -2.21
CA SER A 215 -4.60 -23.45 -0.92
C SER A 215 -5.94 -23.69 -0.23
N ARG A 216 -5.89 -24.16 1.01
CA ARG A 216 -7.07 -24.33 1.86
C ARG A 216 -7.07 -23.18 2.88
N GLY A 217 -8.10 -22.35 2.83
CA GLY A 217 -8.33 -21.26 3.77
C GLY A 217 -8.88 -21.74 5.12
#